data_783cd87908e3b0b75fff1427724371fa
#
_entry.id   783cd87908e3b0b75fff1427724371fa
#
_cell.length_a   1.000
_cell.length_b   1.000
_cell.length_c   1.000
_cell.angle_alpha   90.00
_cell.angle_beta   90.00
_cell.angle_gamma   90.00
#
_symmetry.space_group_name_H-M   'P 1'
#
loop_
_entity.id
_entity.type
_entity.pdbx_description
1 polymer ?
#
loop_
_entity_poly.entity_id
_entity_poly.type
_entity_poly.pdbx_seq_one_letter_code
_entity_poly.pdbx_strand_id
1 'polypeptide(L)'
;DKEQAAELTKYLESNAEGDNSTLHKVTIHSSFHQVTWADLEVEKVTEPVIDIKELEERTGSFQLEYMVSTRSGREKTYYHVREYYRIRYTPERMYLLDFDREMTQIFDENADVYANDKIMLGIVDKDVKMQESDGGNVFAFVSSNKLYSYNVADQKLARLFSFYGD
;
A
#
# COMPACT_ATOMS: atom_id res chain seq x y z
N ASP A 1 -1.31 -11.39 14.05
CA ASP A 1 -2.10 -11.77 15.21
C ASP A 1 -2.72 -10.51 15.84
N LYS A 2 -4.07 -10.50 15.99
CA LYS A 2 -4.81 -9.34 16.51
C LYS A 2 -4.45 -9.01 17.97
N GLU A 3 -4.05 -10.01 18.76
CA GLU A 3 -3.62 -9.80 20.16
C GLU A 3 -2.28 -9.05 20.22
N GLN A 4 -1.33 -9.40 19.37
CA GLN A 4 -0.06 -8.67 19.26
C GLN A 4 -0.27 -7.25 18.71
N ALA A 5 -1.20 -7.09 17.77
CA ALA A 5 -1.56 -5.78 17.25
C ALA A 5 -2.22 -4.87 18.31
N ALA A 6 -2.93 -5.44 19.30
CA ALA A 6 -3.49 -4.67 20.41
C ALA A 6 -2.41 -4.01 21.29
N GLU A 7 -1.22 -4.57 21.34
CA GLU A 7 -0.09 -3.94 22.04
C GLU A 7 0.42 -2.68 21.34
N LEU A 8 0.21 -2.54 20.04
CA LEU A 8 0.58 -1.34 19.29
C LEU A 8 -0.24 -0.11 19.67
N THR A 9 -1.47 -0.30 20.21
CA THR A 9 -2.38 0.81 20.56
C THR A 9 -1.74 1.82 21.52
N LYS A 10 -0.90 1.35 22.44
CA LYS A 10 -0.20 2.21 23.42
C LYS A 10 0.93 3.07 22.81
N TYR A 11 1.27 2.82 21.54
CA TYR A 11 2.28 3.57 20.81
C TYR A 11 1.68 4.45 19.73
N LEU A 12 0.40 4.29 19.41
CA LEU A 12 -0.29 5.10 18.43
C LEU A 12 -0.72 6.44 19.02
N GLU A 13 -0.64 7.48 18.21
CA GLU A 13 -1.09 8.83 18.52
C GLU A 13 -2.36 9.18 17.73
N SER A 14 -3.31 8.24 17.67
CA SER A 14 -4.54 8.37 16.87
C SER A 14 -5.28 9.67 17.17
N ASN A 15 -5.48 10.49 16.15
CA ASN A 15 -6.11 11.79 16.24
C ASN A 15 -6.78 12.19 14.91
N ALA A 16 -7.26 13.44 14.80
CA ALA A 16 -7.96 13.94 13.61
C ALA A 16 -7.05 14.15 12.38
N GLU A 17 -5.74 14.06 12.52
CA GLU A 17 -4.78 14.16 11.40
C GLU A 17 -4.68 12.86 10.61
N GLY A 18 -5.12 11.73 11.20
CA GLY A 18 -5.14 10.42 10.56
C GLY A 18 -6.22 10.34 9.47
N ASP A 19 -5.82 10.13 8.23
CA ASP A 19 -6.76 9.77 7.15
C ASP A 19 -7.18 8.31 7.31
N ASN A 20 -8.43 8.10 7.76
CA ASN A 20 -9.01 6.77 7.92
C ASN A 20 -9.93 6.36 6.76
N SER A 21 -9.90 7.07 5.64
CA SER A 21 -10.74 6.79 4.47
C SER A 21 -10.13 5.74 3.53
N THR A 22 -8.84 5.49 3.63
CA THR A 22 -8.11 4.57 2.75
C THR A 22 -7.10 3.72 3.51
N LEU A 23 -6.80 2.53 2.99
CA LEU A 23 -5.71 1.68 3.45
C LEU A 23 -4.40 1.90 2.68
N HIS A 24 -4.42 2.76 1.63
CA HIS A 24 -3.21 3.06 0.88
C HIS A 24 -2.12 3.66 1.77
N LYS A 25 -2.50 4.61 2.64
CA LYS A 25 -1.58 5.22 3.60
C LYS A 25 -2.15 5.20 5.01
N VAL A 26 -1.42 4.60 5.92
CA VAL A 26 -1.72 4.49 7.36
C VAL A 26 -0.55 5.07 8.12
N THR A 27 -0.80 5.92 9.13
CA THR A 27 0.24 6.61 9.90
C THR A 27 0.07 6.37 11.39
N ILE A 28 1.01 6.84 12.20
CA ILE A 28 0.91 6.81 13.66
C ILE A 28 -0.37 7.48 14.19
N HIS A 29 -0.97 8.41 13.41
CA HIS A 29 -2.22 9.11 13.75
C HIS A 29 -3.49 8.38 13.32
N SER A 30 -3.37 7.30 12.52
CA SER A 30 -4.49 6.51 12.06
C SER A 30 -5.17 5.74 13.18
N SER A 31 -6.44 5.38 13.00
CA SER A 31 -7.18 4.56 13.95
C SER A 31 -6.58 3.15 14.07
N PHE A 32 -6.77 2.52 15.21
CA PHE A 32 -6.38 1.12 15.41
C PHE A 32 -6.95 0.18 14.36
N HIS A 33 -8.20 0.41 13.94
CA HIS A 33 -8.85 -0.35 12.88
C HIS A 33 -8.07 -0.29 11.57
N GLN A 34 -7.58 0.89 11.16
CA GLN A 34 -6.76 1.06 9.96
C GLN A 34 -5.38 0.41 10.12
N VAL A 35 -4.74 0.57 11.27
CA VAL A 35 -3.44 -0.04 11.55
C VAL A 35 -3.52 -1.57 11.51
N THR A 36 -4.64 -2.16 11.92
CA THR A 36 -4.89 -3.61 11.91
C THR A 36 -5.55 -4.11 10.63
N TRP A 37 -5.37 -3.40 9.50
CA TRP A 37 -5.84 -3.75 8.15
C TRP A 37 -7.34 -3.61 7.94
N ALA A 38 -8.05 -2.90 8.81
CA ALA A 38 -9.50 -2.74 8.78
C ALA A 38 -10.23 -4.11 8.67
N ASP A 39 -11.08 -4.27 7.66
CA ASP A 39 -11.82 -5.52 7.43
C ASP A 39 -11.09 -6.50 6.49
N LEU A 40 -9.83 -6.20 6.09
CA LEU A 40 -9.08 -7.08 5.22
C LEU A 40 -8.50 -8.27 6.00
N GLU A 41 -8.77 -9.47 5.51
CA GLU A 41 -8.10 -10.68 5.94
C GLU A 41 -6.79 -10.84 5.15
N VAL A 42 -5.70 -10.41 5.78
CA VAL A 42 -4.39 -10.31 5.14
C VAL A 42 -3.56 -11.54 5.46
N GLU A 43 -3.03 -12.19 4.42
CA GLU A 43 -2.05 -13.27 4.50
C GLU A 43 -0.68 -12.75 4.04
N LYS A 44 0.37 -13.01 4.83
CA LYS A 44 1.75 -12.70 4.43
C LYS A 44 2.17 -13.60 3.26
N VAL A 45 2.73 -13.01 2.22
CA VAL A 45 3.22 -13.72 1.01
C VAL A 45 4.74 -13.85 1.02
N THR A 46 5.44 -12.78 1.40
CA THR A 46 6.91 -12.78 1.50
C THR A 46 7.35 -12.41 2.92
N GLU A 47 8.55 -12.85 3.30
CA GLU A 47 9.18 -12.33 4.51
C GLU A 47 9.55 -10.86 4.31
N PRO A 48 9.41 -10.01 5.37
CA PRO A 48 9.81 -8.63 5.28
C PRO A 48 11.32 -8.49 5.05
N VAL A 49 11.68 -7.67 4.08
CA VAL A 49 13.05 -7.18 3.91
C VAL A 49 13.20 -5.92 4.76
N ILE A 50 14.18 -5.91 5.64
CA ILE A 50 14.43 -4.80 6.56
C ILE A 50 15.61 -4.00 6.02
N ASP A 51 15.39 -2.69 5.86
CA ASP A 51 16.41 -1.71 5.51
C ASP A 51 16.58 -0.69 6.64
N ILE A 52 17.80 -0.57 7.14
CA ILE A 52 18.14 0.41 8.19
C ILE A 52 18.41 1.74 7.51
N LYS A 53 17.56 2.74 7.74
CA LYS A 53 17.70 4.08 7.15
C LYS A 53 18.61 4.99 7.98
N GLU A 54 18.51 4.89 9.28
CA GLU A 54 19.29 5.69 10.22
C GLU A 54 19.53 4.90 11.50
N LEU A 55 20.72 5.02 12.08
CA LEU A 55 21.04 4.44 13.37
C LEU A 55 21.96 5.39 14.12
N GLU A 56 21.46 5.91 15.24
CA GLU A 56 22.15 6.77 16.16
C GLU A 56 22.23 6.11 17.55
N GLU A 57 22.87 6.77 18.52
CA GLU A 57 23.06 6.22 19.86
C GLU A 57 21.76 5.81 20.56
N ARG A 58 20.67 6.57 20.34
CA ARG A 58 19.37 6.35 21.00
C ARG A 58 18.18 6.35 20.05
N THR A 59 18.38 6.63 18.79
CA THR A 59 17.33 6.66 17.78
C THR A 59 17.68 5.76 16.60
N GLY A 60 16.67 5.20 15.97
CA GLY A 60 16.84 4.46 14.73
C GLY A 60 15.60 4.53 13.88
N SER A 61 15.80 4.45 12.58
CA SER A 61 14.70 4.33 11.63
C SER A 61 14.91 3.15 10.68
N PHE A 62 13.81 2.47 10.37
CA PHE A 62 13.79 1.23 9.60
C PHE A 62 12.67 1.28 8.58
N GLN A 63 12.92 0.69 7.44
CA GLN A 63 11.91 0.44 6.43
C GLN A 63 11.77 -1.08 6.24
N LEU A 64 10.53 -1.53 6.18
CA LEU A 64 10.18 -2.92 5.88
C LEU A 64 9.45 -2.95 4.55
N GLU A 65 9.82 -3.89 3.68
CA GLU A 65 9.12 -4.14 2.42
C GLU A 65 8.74 -5.61 2.32
N TYR A 66 7.48 -5.88 2.01
CA TYR A 66 6.96 -7.22 1.87
C TYR A 66 5.68 -7.25 1.03
N MET A 67 5.26 -8.44 0.67
CA MET A 67 4.00 -8.66 -0.04
C MET A 67 2.99 -9.34 0.88
N VAL A 68 1.75 -8.92 0.73
CA VAL A 68 0.60 -9.57 1.34
C VAL A 68 -0.44 -9.91 0.28
N SER A 69 -1.38 -10.76 0.63
CA SER A 69 -2.54 -11.05 -0.20
C SER A 69 -3.81 -11.08 0.63
N THR A 70 -4.91 -10.78 -0.02
CA THR A 70 -6.26 -10.99 0.50
C THR A 70 -7.01 -11.95 -0.41
N ARG A 71 -8.06 -12.57 0.11
CA ARG A 71 -8.91 -13.45 -0.68
C ARG A 71 -10.36 -13.00 -0.59
N SER A 72 -11.00 -12.86 -1.75
CA SER A 72 -12.44 -12.64 -1.86
C SER A 72 -13.03 -13.75 -2.73
N GLY A 73 -13.71 -14.70 -2.10
CA GLY A 73 -14.20 -15.89 -2.79
C GLY A 73 -13.06 -16.72 -3.40
N ARG A 74 -13.02 -16.79 -4.75
CA ARG A 74 -11.95 -17.48 -5.50
C ARG A 74 -10.82 -16.57 -5.95
N GLU A 75 -11.02 -15.29 -5.90
CA GLU A 75 -10.01 -14.28 -6.28
C GLU A 75 -9.01 -14.05 -5.16
N LYS A 76 -7.74 -13.98 -5.55
CA LYS A 76 -6.63 -13.62 -4.68
C LYS A 76 -5.99 -12.34 -5.20
N THR A 77 -5.98 -11.32 -4.35
CA THR A 77 -5.41 -10.01 -4.67
C THR A 77 -4.11 -9.82 -3.91
N TYR A 78 -3.09 -9.32 -4.58
CA TYR A 78 -1.77 -9.10 -4.01
C TYR A 78 -1.51 -7.62 -3.80
N TYR A 79 -0.76 -7.31 -2.74
CA TYR A 79 -0.38 -5.95 -2.39
C TYR A 79 1.10 -5.89 -2.04
N HIS A 80 1.74 -4.85 -2.50
CA HIS A 80 3.06 -4.44 -2.01
C HIS A 80 2.87 -3.54 -0.80
N VAL A 81 3.59 -3.83 0.28
CA VAL A 81 3.53 -3.08 1.54
C VAL A 81 4.91 -2.56 1.85
N ARG A 82 4.97 -1.28 2.18
CA ARG A 82 6.14 -0.60 2.69
C ARG A 82 5.79 0.04 4.02
N GLU A 83 6.52 -0.29 5.06
CA GLU A 83 6.36 0.27 6.40
C GLU A 83 7.62 1.03 6.80
N TYR A 84 7.45 2.18 7.42
CA TYR A 84 8.52 2.96 8.01
C TYR A 84 8.28 3.09 9.50
N TYR A 85 9.35 2.95 10.26
CA TYR A 85 9.36 3.07 11.72
C TYR A 85 10.51 3.96 12.15
N ARG A 86 10.23 4.93 13.01
CA ARG A 86 11.22 5.68 13.76
C ARG A 86 11.04 5.43 15.25
N ILE A 87 12.09 4.96 15.90
CA ILE A 87 12.05 4.57 17.30
C ILE A 87 13.11 5.32 18.10
N ARG A 88 12.85 5.49 19.39
CA ARG A 88 13.82 5.96 20.35
C ARG A 88 13.91 4.98 21.53
N TYR A 89 15.12 4.61 21.87
CA TYR A 89 15.43 3.79 23.03
C TYR A 89 15.75 4.66 24.25
N THR A 90 15.19 4.32 25.41
CA THR A 90 15.61 4.79 26.72
C THR A 90 15.77 3.57 27.63
N PRO A 91 16.52 3.67 28.77
CA PRO A 91 16.63 2.56 29.71
C PRO A 91 15.29 2.04 30.24
N GLU A 92 14.26 2.87 30.26
CA GLU A 92 12.93 2.52 30.78
C GLU A 92 12.06 1.83 29.73
N ARG A 93 12.14 2.28 28.45
CA ARG A 93 11.31 1.71 27.37
C ARG A 93 11.73 2.18 25.97
N MET A 94 11.19 1.51 24.97
CA MET A 94 11.19 2.00 23.59
C MET A 94 9.98 2.90 23.32
N TYR A 95 10.20 3.96 22.54
CA TYR A 95 9.17 4.86 22.05
C TYR A 95 9.08 4.73 20.53
N LEU A 96 7.87 4.64 20.03
CA LEU A 96 7.58 4.84 18.60
C LEU A 96 7.41 6.34 18.38
N LEU A 97 8.32 6.93 17.59
CA LEU A 97 8.30 8.37 17.27
C LEU A 97 7.54 8.64 15.98
N ASP A 98 7.56 7.70 15.05
CA ASP A 98 6.87 7.80 13.78
C ASP A 98 6.60 6.40 13.24
N PHE A 99 5.49 6.27 12.56
CA PHE A 99 5.07 5.08 11.84
C PHE A 99 4.24 5.48 10.63
N ASP A 100 4.61 4.97 9.47
CA ASP A 100 3.72 4.96 8.34
C ASP A 100 3.77 3.62 7.59
N ARG A 101 2.67 3.27 6.96
CA ARG A 101 2.53 2.11 6.08
C ARG A 101 1.86 2.55 4.80
N GLU A 102 2.50 2.27 3.69
CA GLU A 102 1.92 2.37 2.36
C GLU A 102 1.58 0.99 1.83
N MET A 103 0.36 0.83 1.33
CA MET A 103 -0.11 -0.39 0.70
C MET A 103 -0.61 -0.07 -0.71
N THR A 104 -0.05 -0.75 -1.70
CA THR A 104 -0.45 -0.58 -3.10
C THR A 104 -0.83 -1.93 -3.68
N GLN A 105 -2.01 -2.00 -4.28
CA GLN A 105 -2.46 -3.20 -4.97
C GLN A 105 -1.58 -3.45 -6.20
N ILE A 106 -1.13 -4.69 -6.34
CA ILE A 106 -0.43 -5.12 -7.55
C ILE A 106 -1.50 -5.33 -8.62
N PHE A 107 -1.44 -4.49 -9.65
CA PHE A 107 -2.39 -4.54 -10.75
C PHE A 107 -2.20 -5.82 -11.57
N ASP A 108 -3.25 -6.64 -11.66
CA ASP A 108 -3.28 -7.83 -12.50
C ASP A 108 -4.11 -7.54 -13.76
N GLU A 109 -3.44 -7.45 -14.89
CA GLU A 109 -4.06 -7.18 -16.20
C GLU A 109 -4.93 -8.34 -16.71
N ASN A 110 -4.84 -9.52 -16.10
CA ASN A 110 -5.62 -10.71 -16.45
C ASN A 110 -6.86 -10.89 -15.56
N ALA A 111 -6.97 -10.10 -14.48
CA ALA A 111 -8.15 -10.10 -13.62
C ALA A 111 -9.33 -9.36 -14.30
N ASP A 112 -10.52 -9.55 -13.75
CA ASP A 112 -11.70 -8.79 -14.18
C ASP A 112 -11.62 -7.36 -13.62
N VAL A 113 -10.84 -6.52 -14.32
CA VAL A 113 -10.58 -5.13 -13.93
C VAL A 113 -11.59 -4.14 -14.53
N TYR A 114 -12.55 -4.62 -15.27
CA TYR A 114 -13.54 -3.79 -15.96
C TYR A 114 -14.83 -3.69 -15.17
N ALA A 115 -15.31 -2.49 -14.92
CA ALA A 115 -16.59 -2.22 -14.28
C ALA A 115 -17.35 -1.15 -15.09
N ASN A 116 -18.31 -1.56 -15.89
CA ASN A 116 -18.98 -0.71 -16.88
C ASN A 116 -17.93 -0.07 -17.81
N ASP A 117 -17.91 1.28 -17.89
CA ASP A 117 -16.97 2.04 -18.73
C ASP A 117 -15.68 2.45 -17.97
N LYS A 118 -15.38 1.76 -16.85
CA LYS A 118 -14.23 2.09 -15.97
C LYS A 118 -13.29 0.93 -15.82
N ILE A 119 -12.02 1.26 -15.63
CA ILE A 119 -11.02 0.30 -15.18
C ILE A 119 -10.78 0.46 -13.66
N MET A 120 -10.73 -0.65 -12.96
CA MET A 120 -10.51 -0.69 -11.52
C MET A 120 -9.03 -0.89 -11.23
N LEU A 121 -8.37 0.12 -10.66
CA LEU A 121 -6.95 0.05 -10.30
C LEU A 121 -6.72 -0.54 -8.88
N GLY A 122 -7.80 -0.71 -8.10
CA GLY A 122 -7.73 -1.19 -6.73
C GLY A 122 -7.23 -0.13 -5.74
N ILE A 123 -6.54 -0.58 -4.69
CA ILE A 123 -5.95 0.30 -3.68
C ILE A 123 -4.64 0.85 -4.23
N VAL A 124 -4.64 2.11 -4.61
CA VAL A 124 -3.48 2.83 -5.15
C VAL A 124 -3.40 4.23 -4.54
N ASP A 125 -2.26 4.90 -4.74
CA ASP A 125 -2.12 6.31 -4.41
C ASP A 125 -3.18 7.13 -5.14
N LYS A 126 -3.80 8.10 -4.44
CA LYS A 126 -4.74 9.07 -5.05
C LYS A 126 -4.08 9.89 -6.15
N ASP A 127 -2.76 10.08 -6.07
CA ASP A 127 -1.95 10.83 -7.02
C ASP A 127 -1.32 9.92 -8.09
N VAL A 128 -1.98 8.78 -8.40
CA VAL A 128 -1.52 7.90 -9.48
C VAL A 128 -1.29 8.69 -10.76
N LYS A 129 -0.09 8.54 -11.34
CA LYS A 129 0.28 9.26 -12.56
C LYS A 129 -0.53 8.72 -13.73
N MET A 130 -1.41 9.56 -14.23
CA MET A 130 -2.27 9.26 -15.37
C MET A 130 -2.21 10.40 -16.38
N GLN A 131 -2.21 10.04 -17.66
CA GLN A 131 -2.28 10.96 -18.80
C GLN A 131 -3.46 10.56 -19.68
N GLU A 132 -4.24 11.56 -20.07
CA GLU A 132 -5.37 11.41 -20.97
C GLU A 132 -5.01 11.98 -22.34
N SER A 133 -5.46 11.32 -23.41
CA SER A 133 -5.36 11.86 -24.77
C SER A 133 -6.30 13.05 -24.97
N ASP A 134 -6.00 13.92 -25.92
CA ASP A 134 -6.81 15.12 -26.22
C ASP A 134 -8.29 14.81 -26.50
N GLY A 135 -8.59 13.61 -26.97
CA GLY A 135 -9.97 13.17 -27.25
C GLY A 135 -10.66 12.44 -26.09
N GLY A 136 -10.00 12.27 -24.93
CA GLY A 136 -10.58 11.58 -23.76
C GLY A 136 -10.78 10.08 -23.92
N ASN A 137 -10.33 9.48 -25.02
CA ASN A 137 -10.60 8.07 -25.32
C ASN A 137 -9.47 7.12 -24.91
N VAL A 138 -8.29 7.63 -24.63
CA VAL A 138 -7.14 6.82 -24.26
C VAL A 138 -6.50 7.39 -22.99
N PHE A 139 -6.30 6.53 -22.00
CA PHE A 139 -5.60 6.85 -20.77
C PHE A 139 -4.32 6.04 -20.68
N ALA A 140 -3.21 6.69 -20.35
CA ALA A 140 -1.97 6.02 -19.97
C ALA A 140 -1.75 6.17 -18.46
N PHE A 141 -1.40 5.08 -17.79
CA PHE A 141 -1.14 5.09 -16.35
C PHE A 141 0.00 4.14 -15.99
N VAL A 142 0.65 4.43 -14.87
CA VAL A 142 1.71 3.58 -14.31
C VAL A 142 1.19 2.86 -13.08
N SER A 143 1.32 1.55 -13.06
CA SER A 143 1.02 0.71 -11.90
C SER A 143 2.04 -0.42 -11.79
N SER A 144 2.51 -0.73 -10.59
CA SER A 144 3.46 -1.81 -10.30
C SER A 144 4.68 -1.80 -11.23
N ASN A 145 5.27 -0.62 -11.47
CA ASN A 145 6.42 -0.39 -12.37
C ASN A 145 6.17 -0.79 -13.83
N LYS A 146 4.93 -0.76 -14.27
CA LYS A 146 4.53 -1.02 -15.65
C LYS A 146 3.71 0.14 -16.18
N LEU A 147 3.91 0.49 -17.44
CA LEU A 147 3.12 1.48 -18.16
C LEU A 147 2.03 0.77 -18.94
N TYR A 148 0.81 1.19 -18.70
CA TYR A 148 -0.39 0.69 -19.38
C TYR A 148 -1.05 1.78 -20.21
N SER A 149 -1.74 1.36 -21.25
CA SER A 149 -2.67 2.19 -22.03
C SER A 149 -4.03 1.52 -22.04
N TYR A 150 -5.06 2.29 -21.71
CA TYR A 150 -6.45 1.85 -21.74
C TYR A 150 -7.24 2.67 -22.75
N ASN A 151 -7.84 2.01 -23.77
CA ASN A 151 -8.76 2.62 -24.71
C ASN A 151 -10.19 2.40 -24.21
N VAL A 152 -10.87 3.49 -23.87
CA VAL A 152 -12.22 3.46 -23.28
C VAL A 152 -13.25 2.98 -24.32
N ALA A 153 -13.15 3.44 -25.57
CA ALA A 153 -14.11 3.11 -26.61
C ALA A 153 -14.09 1.63 -27.00
N ASP A 154 -12.89 1.05 -27.04
CA ASP A 154 -12.69 -0.36 -27.40
C ASP A 154 -12.65 -1.28 -26.17
N GLN A 155 -12.64 -0.73 -24.96
CA GLN A 155 -12.44 -1.43 -23.69
C GLN A 155 -11.19 -2.34 -23.72
N LYS A 156 -10.09 -1.81 -24.27
CA LYS A 156 -8.84 -2.54 -24.45
C LYS A 156 -7.75 -1.97 -23.56
N LEU A 157 -7.16 -2.86 -22.77
CA LEU A 157 -5.97 -2.60 -21.99
C LEU A 157 -4.74 -3.18 -22.70
N ALA A 158 -3.66 -2.40 -22.76
CA ALA A 158 -2.37 -2.84 -23.29
C ALA A 158 -1.25 -2.47 -22.31
N ARG A 159 -0.38 -3.41 -21.99
CA ARG A 159 0.89 -3.12 -21.34
C ARG A 159 1.88 -2.63 -22.41
N LEU A 160 2.32 -1.39 -22.27
CA LEU A 160 3.24 -0.75 -23.20
C LEU A 160 4.69 -0.99 -22.85
N PHE A 161 5.01 -0.97 -21.53
CA PHE A 161 6.38 -1.04 -21.06
C PHE A 161 6.46 -1.58 -19.62
N SER A 162 7.53 -2.29 -19.29
CA SER A 162 7.91 -2.69 -17.94
C SER A 162 9.24 -2.00 -17.59
N PHE A 163 9.28 -1.31 -16.43
CA PHE A 163 10.47 -0.57 -15.99
C PHE A 163 11.55 -1.49 -15.39
N TYR A 164 11.18 -2.72 -15.03
CA TYR A 164 12.10 -3.78 -14.61
C TYR A 164 11.85 -5.00 -15.49
N GLY A 165 12.90 -5.70 -15.85
CA GLY A 165 12.79 -6.96 -16.58
C GLY A 165 11.89 -7.96 -15.84
N ASP A 166 11.18 -8.75 -16.59
CA ASP A 166 10.36 -9.85 -16.07
C ASP A 166 11.21 -10.89 -15.35
#